data_d8afe7e1ccde419ce9d2f12f7284bbfe
#
_entry.id   d8afe7e1ccde419ce9d2f12f7284bbfe
#
_cell.length_a   1.000
_cell.length_b   1.000
_cell.length_c   1.000
_cell.angle_alpha   90.00
_cell.angle_beta   90.00
_cell.angle_gamma   90.00
#
_symmetry.space_group_name_H-M   'P 1'
#
loop_
_entity.id
_entity.type
_entity.pdbx_description
1 polymer ?
#
loop_
_entity_poly.entity_id
_entity_poly.type
_entity_poly.pdbx_seq_one_letter_code
_entity_poly.pdbx_strand_id
1 'polypeptide(L)'
;MRKPLTPKAKRRLLGLGQDLLILVLVVSAVMLAGGSGLLDFAGDISGGVLGMQSGQNQGGQKEYTAAAEPLSMMLTPEAGAHCGVMYSQEELYSAYDRFSATLAEALGSSGEPEQISEEEWRAALNETGVFFDFYCDFQLSSLAIWLGTEINGPAAGHTARRICISLDNGLVWLSYVRSRDEGGFYRCSTSVQAGEFAARVGESIPNGAEFVFELSPTYDALDPYTVLMQGSIVLGSISGENSLRSADSEALYTAFGLSSYLASTYPESDGTLVSIEGEATLRLGADGELKYSFKPIEDESAPKLSPTDAIELARRLVENTAGRYCGEASLRLSYIYLSAETGEYTICFDYVYDGVPLRISGREHGVEKTESGERET
;
A
#
# COMPACT_ATOMS: atom_id res chain seq x y z
N MET A 1 -44.08 60.74 0.80
CA MET A 1 -44.41 60.23 2.16
C MET A 1 -44.53 58.71 2.12
N ARG A 2 -43.59 57.97 2.72
CA ARG A 2 -43.64 56.50 2.81
C ARG A 2 -44.49 56.13 4.03
N LYS A 3 -45.56 55.36 3.82
CA LYS A 3 -46.43 54.88 4.95
C LYS A 3 -45.64 54.01 5.89
N PRO A 4 -45.76 54.18 7.23
CA PRO A 4 -45.10 53.34 8.20
C PRO A 4 -45.62 51.89 8.14
N LEU A 5 -44.71 50.92 8.17
CA LEU A 5 -45.02 49.47 8.18
C LEU A 5 -45.79 49.10 9.46
N THR A 6 -46.85 48.32 9.29
CA THR A 6 -47.65 47.83 10.46
C THR A 6 -46.82 46.89 11.35
N PRO A 7 -47.10 46.80 12.65
CA PRO A 7 -46.33 45.97 13.59
C PRO A 7 -46.25 44.48 13.19
N LYS A 8 -47.27 43.94 12.54
CA LYS A 8 -47.31 42.58 11.97
C LYS A 8 -46.37 42.44 10.78
N ALA A 9 -46.23 43.45 9.93
CA ALA A 9 -45.30 43.44 8.81
C ALA A 9 -43.83 43.51 9.28
N LYS A 10 -43.57 44.31 10.33
CA LYS A 10 -42.23 44.38 10.95
C LYS A 10 -41.79 43.04 11.56
N ARG A 11 -42.68 42.30 12.23
CA ARG A 11 -42.36 40.96 12.80
C ARG A 11 -42.13 39.94 11.71
N ARG A 12 -42.88 39.96 10.60
CA ARG A 12 -42.66 39.09 9.44
C ARG A 12 -41.34 39.40 8.72
N LEU A 13 -40.97 40.67 8.61
CA LEU A 13 -39.69 41.07 7.99
C LEU A 13 -38.49 40.67 8.87
N LEU A 14 -38.62 40.76 10.21
CA LEU A 14 -37.62 40.31 11.18
C LEU A 14 -37.47 38.78 11.13
N GLY A 15 -38.57 38.01 11.03
CA GLY A 15 -38.52 36.55 10.87
C GLY A 15 -37.87 36.15 9.54
N LEU A 16 -38.24 36.77 8.42
CA LEU A 16 -37.59 36.53 7.15
C LEU A 16 -36.09 36.87 7.15
N GLY A 17 -35.69 37.94 7.83
CA GLY A 17 -34.28 38.30 8.02
C GLY A 17 -33.50 37.29 8.85
N GLN A 18 -34.14 36.74 9.90
CA GLN A 18 -33.57 35.74 10.77
C GLN A 18 -33.42 34.37 10.01
N ASP A 19 -34.43 33.98 9.27
CA ASP A 19 -34.41 32.78 8.45
C ASP A 19 -33.35 32.87 7.33
N LEU A 20 -33.20 34.04 6.71
CA LEU A 20 -32.16 34.31 5.71
C LEU A 20 -30.76 34.27 6.34
N LEU A 21 -30.59 34.81 7.53
CA LEU A 21 -29.31 34.79 8.26
C LEU A 21 -28.92 33.36 8.63
N ILE A 22 -29.88 32.55 9.09
CA ILE A 22 -29.65 31.11 9.36
C ILE A 22 -29.28 30.37 8.07
N LEU A 23 -29.97 30.65 6.98
CA LEU A 23 -29.64 30.03 5.69
C LEU A 23 -28.21 30.40 5.22
N VAL A 24 -27.83 31.68 5.34
CA VAL A 24 -26.48 32.15 5.00
C VAL A 24 -25.44 31.53 5.92
N LEU A 25 -25.70 31.36 7.22
CA LEU A 25 -24.80 30.70 8.17
C LEU A 25 -24.67 29.22 7.86
N VAL A 26 -25.76 28.52 7.50
CA VAL A 26 -25.74 27.11 7.12
C VAL A 26 -24.97 26.93 5.80
N VAL A 27 -25.22 27.77 4.80
CA VAL A 27 -24.48 27.73 3.51
C VAL A 27 -23.00 28.05 3.73
N SER A 28 -22.68 29.02 4.61
CA SER A 28 -21.28 29.34 4.95
C SER A 28 -20.61 28.20 5.73
N ALA A 29 -21.32 27.55 6.63
CA ALA A 29 -20.82 26.38 7.36
C ALA A 29 -20.58 25.18 6.41
N VAL A 30 -21.49 24.95 5.45
CA VAL A 30 -21.32 23.92 4.41
C VAL A 30 -20.17 24.26 3.45
N MET A 31 -20.01 25.55 3.08
CA MET A 31 -18.87 25.99 2.27
C MET A 31 -17.54 25.92 3.03
N LEU A 32 -17.51 26.25 4.32
CA LEU A 32 -16.34 26.11 5.19
C LEU A 32 -15.99 24.64 5.43
N ALA A 33 -16.98 23.79 5.63
CA ALA A 33 -16.78 22.34 5.72
C ALA A 33 -16.34 21.72 4.38
N GLY A 34 -16.91 22.17 3.26
CA GLY A 34 -16.52 21.74 1.90
C GLY A 34 -15.15 22.27 1.47
N GLY A 35 -14.71 23.42 2.00
CA GLY A 35 -13.39 24.00 1.74
C GLY A 35 -12.28 23.47 2.64
N SER A 36 -12.62 22.73 3.69
CA SER A 36 -11.63 22.21 4.65
C SER A 36 -11.06 20.83 4.29
N GLY A 37 -11.38 20.27 3.14
CA GLY A 37 -10.91 18.92 2.74
C GLY A 37 -11.41 17.76 3.62
N LEU A 38 -12.06 18.08 4.75
CA LEU A 38 -12.57 17.12 5.72
C LEU A 38 -13.77 16.34 5.17
N LEU A 39 -14.58 16.97 4.30
CA LEU A 39 -15.68 16.30 3.61
C LEU A 39 -15.21 15.52 2.40
N ASP A 40 -14.15 15.94 1.73
CA ASP A 40 -13.49 15.15 0.68
C ASP A 40 -12.82 13.91 1.28
N PHE A 41 -12.19 14.03 2.44
CA PHE A 41 -11.61 12.91 3.18
C PHE A 41 -12.69 11.93 3.71
N ALA A 42 -13.79 12.44 4.27
CA ALA A 42 -14.92 11.61 4.70
C ALA A 42 -15.75 11.08 3.51
N GLY A 43 -15.85 11.84 2.42
CA GLY A 43 -16.51 11.46 1.17
C GLY A 43 -15.73 10.39 0.40
N ASP A 44 -14.40 10.48 0.39
CA ASP A 44 -13.52 9.45 -0.20
C ASP A 44 -13.54 8.14 0.60
N ILE A 45 -13.63 8.20 1.93
CA ILE A 45 -13.80 7.00 2.75
C ILE A 45 -15.17 6.35 2.51
N SER A 46 -16.26 7.13 2.42
CA SER A 46 -17.60 6.59 2.21
C SER A 46 -17.94 6.30 0.74
N GLY A 47 -17.34 7.01 -0.20
CA GLY A 47 -17.52 6.84 -1.64
C GLY A 47 -16.61 5.77 -2.25
N GLY A 48 -15.44 5.53 -1.67
CA GLY A 48 -14.46 4.55 -2.14
C GLY A 48 -14.85 3.10 -1.85
N VAL A 49 -15.69 2.86 -0.84
CA VAL A 49 -16.18 1.51 -0.49
C VAL A 49 -17.41 1.10 -1.32
N LEU A 50 -18.14 2.06 -1.92
CA LEU A 50 -19.38 1.77 -2.66
C LEU A 50 -19.41 2.29 -4.09
N GLY A 51 -18.34 2.90 -4.59
CA GLY A 51 -18.30 3.54 -5.90
C GLY A 51 -17.08 3.22 -6.73
N MET A 52 -16.81 1.94 -7.04
CA MET A 52 -16.05 1.58 -8.23
C MET A 52 -16.88 1.87 -9.48
N GLN A 53 -17.12 3.15 -9.79
CA GLN A 53 -17.47 3.55 -11.14
C GLN A 53 -16.17 3.72 -11.92
N SER A 54 -15.95 2.77 -12.82
CA SER A 54 -14.99 2.82 -13.92
C SER A 54 -14.98 4.20 -14.59
N GLY A 55 -14.08 5.08 -14.13
CA GLY A 55 -13.67 6.24 -14.92
C GLY A 55 -12.86 5.73 -16.10
N GLN A 56 -13.43 5.74 -17.28
CA GLN A 56 -12.70 5.61 -18.54
C GLN A 56 -11.65 6.72 -18.62
N ASN A 57 -10.43 6.44 -18.20
CA ASN A 57 -9.27 7.22 -18.57
C ASN A 57 -8.67 6.62 -19.84
N GLN A 58 -8.89 7.30 -20.94
CA GLN A 58 -8.21 7.08 -22.20
C GLN A 58 -6.71 7.35 -22.01
N GLY A 59 -5.88 6.33 -22.24
CA GLY A 59 -4.44 6.49 -22.49
C GLY A 59 -3.56 6.66 -21.26
N GLY A 60 -3.82 5.94 -20.16
CA GLY A 60 -2.94 5.91 -18.98
C GLY A 60 -2.32 4.52 -18.81
N GLN A 61 -1.00 4.46 -18.60
CA GLN A 61 -0.36 3.33 -17.95
C GLN A 61 -1.21 2.94 -16.74
N LYS A 62 -1.48 1.64 -16.58
CA LYS A 62 -2.07 1.12 -15.33
C LYS A 62 -1.11 1.48 -14.21
N GLU A 63 -1.44 2.46 -13.39
CA GLU A 63 -0.75 2.71 -12.15
C GLU A 63 -1.09 1.54 -11.20
N TYR A 64 -0.18 0.56 -11.16
CA TYR A 64 -0.22 -0.42 -10.08
C TYR A 64 0.05 0.31 -8.78
N THR A 65 -0.71 -0.04 -7.74
CA THR A 65 -0.37 0.49 -6.44
C THR A 65 1.04 0.02 -6.06
N ALA A 66 1.87 0.89 -5.55
CA ALA A 66 3.24 0.55 -5.14
C ALA A 66 3.29 -0.65 -4.17
N ALA A 67 2.19 -0.92 -3.46
CA ALA A 67 2.03 -2.08 -2.59
C ALA A 67 2.00 -3.43 -3.34
N ALA A 68 1.53 -3.44 -4.60
CA ALA A 68 1.40 -4.66 -5.39
C ALA A 68 2.66 -4.99 -6.22
N GLU A 69 3.72 -4.18 -6.16
CA GLU A 69 4.95 -4.45 -6.90
C GLU A 69 5.89 -5.37 -6.11
N PRO A 70 6.42 -6.43 -6.73
CA PRO A 70 7.40 -7.31 -6.09
C PRO A 70 8.75 -6.58 -5.93
N LEU A 71 9.59 -7.08 -5.02
CA LEU A 71 10.96 -6.63 -4.84
C LEU A 71 11.93 -7.36 -5.79
N SER A 72 11.61 -8.59 -6.14
CA SER A 72 12.33 -9.37 -7.14
C SER A 72 11.40 -10.34 -7.86
N MET A 73 11.78 -10.71 -9.06
CA MET A 73 11.09 -11.73 -9.86
C MET A 73 12.10 -12.74 -10.41
N MET A 74 11.62 -13.97 -10.61
CA MET A 74 12.33 -14.99 -11.37
C MET A 74 11.43 -15.46 -12.51
N LEU A 75 11.94 -15.40 -13.73
CA LEU A 75 11.27 -15.89 -14.92
C LEU A 75 11.99 -17.16 -15.35
N THR A 76 11.24 -18.25 -15.51
CA THR A 76 11.80 -19.56 -15.90
C THR A 76 11.22 -19.96 -17.25
N PRO A 77 11.86 -19.56 -18.38
CA PRO A 77 11.36 -19.89 -19.72
C PRO A 77 11.40 -21.38 -20.05
N GLU A 78 12.36 -22.08 -19.52
CA GLU A 78 12.52 -23.52 -19.62
C GLU A 78 12.94 -24.09 -18.26
N ALA A 79 12.63 -25.35 -18.00
CA ALA A 79 12.92 -25.98 -16.70
C ALA A 79 14.38 -25.78 -16.27
N GLY A 80 14.60 -25.18 -15.11
CA GLY A 80 15.91 -24.89 -14.54
C GLY A 80 16.71 -23.77 -15.24
N ALA A 81 16.14 -23.07 -16.21
CA ALA A 81 16.78 -21.94 -16.88
C ALA A 81 16.16 -20.62 -16.40
N HIS A 82 16.86 -19.88 -15.57
CA HIS A 82 16.32 -18.75 -14.84
C HIS A 82 16.80 -17.39 -15.37
N CYS A 83 15.89 -16.43 -15.35
CA CYS A 83 16.14 -15.01 -15.58
C CYS A 83 15.67 -14.23 -14.33
N GLY A 84 16.60 -13.85 -13.47
CA GLY A 84 16.33 -13.02 -12.30
C GLY A 84 16.18 -11.54 -12.67
N VAL A 85 15.20 -10.88 -12.10
CA VAL A 85 14.96 -9.43 -12.26
C VAL A 85 14.92 -8.80 -10.86
N MET A 86 15.94 -8.00 -10.56
CA MET A 86 16.10 -7.31 -9.27
C MET A 86 17.10 -6.16 -9.40
N TYR A 87 17.13 -5.28 -8.42
CA TYR A 87 18.09 -4.16 -8.32
C TYR A 87 18.04 -3.16 -9.48
N SER A 88 16.95 -3.13 -10.22
CA SER A 88 16.61 -2.15 -11.24
C SER A 88 15.11 -1.93 -11.21
N GLN A 89 14.68 -0.76 -10.82
CA GLN A 89 13.26 -0.42 -10.74
C GLN A 89 12.60 -0.47 -12.12
N GLU A 90 13.30 -0.04 -13.16
CA GLU A 90 12.78 0.00 -14.54
C GLU A 90 12.59 -1.42 -15.09
N GLU A 91 13.58 -2.30 -14.92
CA GLU A 91 13.49 -3.68 -15.38
C GLU A 91 12.43 -4.45 -14.62
N LEU A 92 12.37 -4.27 -13.30
CA LEU A 92 11.38 -4.91 -12.45
C LEU A 92 9.96 -4.48 -12.82
N TYR A 93 9.75 -3.17 -13.01
CA TYR A 93 8.46 -2.63 -13.44
C TYR A 93 8.05 -3.21 -14.81
N SER A 94 8.96 -3.22 -15.77
CA SER A 94 8.70 -3.77 -17.10
C SER A 94 8.35 -5.27 -17.07
N ALA A 95 9.08 -6.06 -16.26
CA ALA A 95 8.80 -7.48 -16.08
C ALA A 95 7.45 -7.69 -15.37
N TYR A 96 7.17 -6.90 -14.32
CA TYR A 96 5.92 -6.99 -13.57
C TYR A 96 4.71 -6.60 -14.42
N ASP A 97 4.79 -5.51 -15.18
CA ASP A 97 3.70 -5.07 -16.08
C ASP A 97 3.32 -6.18 -17.08
N ARG A 98 4.30 -6.89 -17.60
CA ARG A 98 4.09 -8.01 -18.53
C ARG A 98 3.30 -9.18 -17.90
N PHE A 99 3.43 -9.42 -16.58
CA PHE A 99 2.84 -10.57 -15.89
C PHE A 99 1.74 -10.23 -14.88
N SER A 100 1.54 -8.96 -14.54
CA SER A 100 0.54 -8.53 -13.56
C SER A 100 -0.89 -8.94 -13.92
N ALA A 101 -1.25 -8.85 -15.21
CA ALA A 101 -2.56 -9.31 -15.69
C ALA A 101 -2.71 -10.85 -15.56
N THR A 102 -1.63 -11.61 -15.78
CA THR A 102 -1.62 -13.06 -15.59
C THR A 102 -1.75 -13.41 -14.09
N LEU A 103 -1.09 -12.65 -13.21
CA LEU A 103 -1.23 -12.82 -11.75
C LEU A 103 -2.65 -12.49 -11.30
N ALA A 104 -3.26 -11.41 -11.83
CA ALA A 104 -4.66 -11.08 -11.57
C ALA A 104 -5.61 -12.21 -12.01
N GLU A 105 -5.43 -12.74 -13.22
CA GLU A 105 -6.23 -13.86 -13.73
C GLU A 105 -6.04 -15.12 -12.89
N ALA A 106 -4.80 -15.45 -12.50
CA ALA A 106 -4.51 -16.61 -11.67
C ALA A 106 -5.17 -16.49 -10.28
N LEU A 107 -5.11 -15.32 -9.65
CA LEU A 107 -5.80 -15.06 -8.38
C LEU A 107 -7.33 -15.13 -8.53
N GLY A 108 -7.89 -14.45 -9.53
CA GLY A 108 -9.33 -14.38 -9.74
C GLY A 108 -9.96 -15.70 -10.15
N SER A 109 -9.20 -16.62 -10.75
CA SER A 109 -9.65 -17.95 -11.17
C SER A 109 -9.16 -19.09 -10.26
N SER A 110 -8.48 -18.76 -9.15
CA SER A 110 -7.89 -19.76 -8.26
C SER A 110 -8.97 -20.69 -7.66
N GLY A 111 -8.73 -21.99 -7.77
CA GLY A 111 -9.52 -23.03 -7.14
C GLY A 111 -9.24 -23.18 -5.65
N GLU A 112 -9.73 -24.27 -5.06
CA GLU A 112 -9.46 -24.61 -3.66
C GLU A 112 -7.95 -24.80 -3.44
N PRO A 113 -7.37 -24.21 -2.37
CA PRO A 113 -5.97 -24.39 -2.06
C PRO A 113 -5.67 -25.80 -1.57
N GLU A 114 -4.75 -26.45 -2.23
CA GLU A 114 -4.20 -27.76 -1.88
C GLU A 114 -2.84 -27.55 -1.20
N GLN A 115 -2.64 -28.17 -0.03
CA GLN A 115 -1.34 -28.16 0.62
C GLN A 115 -0.38 -29.08 -0.13
N ILE A 116 0.81 -28.59 -0.45
CA ILE A 116 1.86 -29.33 -1.14
C ILE A 116 3.12 -29.44 -0.25
N SER A 117 4.00 -30.36 -0.62
CA SER A 117 5.32 -30.47 0.04
C SER A 117 6.27 -29.35 -0.40
N GLU A 118 7.34 -29.16 0.36
CA GLU A 118 8.41 -28.24 -0.04
C GLU A 118 9.11 -28.70 -1.35
N GLU A 119 9.19 -30.00 -1.57
CA GLU A 119 9.76 -30.56 -2.80
C GLU A 119 8.91 -30.20 -4.02
N GLU A 120 7.59 -30.29 -3.91
CA GLU A 120 6.67 -29.87 -4.96
C GLU A 120 6.72 -28.35 -5.20
N TRP A 121 6.86 -27.55 -4.13
CA TRP A 121 7.08 -26.11 -4.26
C TRP A 121 8.38 -25.80 -5.01
N ARG A 122 9.51 -26.45 -4.65
CA ARG A 122 10.79 -26.27 -5.34
C ARG A 122 10.71 -26.74 -6.81
N ALA A 123 9.98 -27.81 -7.09
CA ALA A 123 9.71 -28.25 -8.44
C ALA A 123 8.94 -27.18 -9.23
N ALA A 124 7.90 -26.59 -8.64
CA ALA A 124 7.12 -25.53 -9.29
C ALA A 124 7.97 -24.29 -9.62
N LEU A 125 8.97 -23.95 -8.78
CA LEU A 125 9.92 -22.85 -9.07
C LEU A 125 10.84 -23.16 -10.25
N ASN A 126 11.10 -24.44 -10.54
CA ASN A 126 11.97 -24.90 -11.63
C ASN A 126 11.23 -25.19 -12.93
N GLU A 127 9.91 -25.20 -12.92
CA GLU A 127 9.08 -25.33 -14.12
C GLU A 127 8.96 -24.01 -14.88
N THR A 128 8.49 -24.08 -16.15
CA THR A 128 8.18 -22.86 -16.91
C THR A 128 7.21 -21.99 -16.13
N GLY A 129 7.65 -20.79 -15.71
CA GLY A 129 6.87 -20.01 -14.77
C GLY A 129 7.44 -18.66 -14.42
N VAL A 130 6.74 -18.00 -13.51
CA VAL A 130 7.09 -16.68 -12.95
C VAL A 130 6.94 -16.73 -11.43
N PHE A 131 8.03 -16.43 -10.75
CA PHE A 131 8.04 -16.25 -9.30
C PHE A 131 8.10 -14.76 -8.94
N PHE A 132 7.34 -14.38 -7.92
CA PHE A 132 7.28 -13.04 -7.36
C PHE A 132 7.69 -13.10 -5.89
N ASP A 133 8.68 -12.31 -5.48
CA ASP A 133 9.02 -12.08 -4.07
C ASP A 133 8.66 -10.63 -3.72
N PHE A 134 7.58 -10.46 -2.98
CA PHE A 134 7.12 -9.15 -2.51
C PHE A 134 7.91 -8.71 -1.27
N TYR A 135 7.81 -7.44 -0.90
CA TYR A 135 8.60 -6.92 0.21
C TYR A 135 8.07 -7.37 1.58
N CYS A 136 6.76 -7.55 1.71
CA CYS A 136 6.13 -8.02 2.93
C CYS A 136 5.05 -9.08 2.67
N ASP A 137 4.60 -9.68 3.75
CA ASP A 137 3.46 -10.58 3.75
C ASP A 137 2.13 -9.79 3.76
N PHE A 138 1.22 -10.14 2.88
CA PHE A 138 -0.13 -9.58 2.83
C PHE A 138 -1.16 -10.65 2.45
N GLN A 139 -2.43 -10.38 2.71
CA GLN A 139 -3.49 -11.28 2.30
C GLN A 139 -3.60 -11.33 0.77
N LEU A 140 -3.82 -12.51 0.22
CA LEU A 140 -4.00 -12.68 -1.23
C LEU A 140 -5.21 -11.90 -1.75
N SER A 141 -6.24 -11.69 -0.92
CA SER A 141 -7.36 -10.82 -1.24
C SER A 141 -6.95 -9.36 -1.44
N SER A 142 -6.01 -8.86 -0.65
CA SER A 142 -5.49 -7.49 -0.82
C SER A 142 -4.73 -7.36 -2.14
N LEU A 143 -3.87 -8.33 -2.47
CA LEU A 143 -3.17 -8.35 -3.76
C LEU A 143 -4.16 -8.40 -4.94
N ALA A 144 -5.18 -9.23 -4.85
CA ALA A 144 -6.21 -9.33 -5.89
C ALA A 144 -6.90 -7.98 -6.14
N ILE A 145 -7.31 -7.28 -5.05
CA ILE A 145 -7.93 -5.94 -5.14
C ILE A 145 -6.97 -4.94 -5.80
N TRP A 146 -5.70 -4.91 -5.42
CA TRP A 146 -4.70 -4.01 -6.03
C TRP A 146 -4.45 -4.29 -7.50
N LEU A 147 -4.65 -5.54 -7.93
CA LEU A 147 -4.57 -5.95 -9.34
C LEU A 147 -5.90 -5.79 -10.10
N GLY A 148 -6.94 -5.27 -9.44
CA GLY A 148 -8.26 -5.02 -10.05
C GLY A 148 -9.09 -6.29 -10.27
N THR A 149 -8.87 -7.33 -9.46
CA THR A 149 -9.63 -8.57 -9.45
C THR A 149 -10.09 -8.92 -8.05
N GLU A 150 -10.88 -9.99 -7.92
CA GLU A 150 -11.33 -10.53 -6.64
C GLU A 150 -10.96 -12.01 -6.57
N ILE A 151 -10.46 -12.45 -5.43
CA ILE A 151 -10.22 -13.86 -5.13
C ILE A 151 -11.38 -14.39 -4.29
N ASN A 152 -11.95 -15.50 -4.72
CA ASN A 152 -13.05 -16.15 -4.03
C ASN A 152 -12.57 -17.46 -3.40
N GLY A 153 -13.08 -17.78 -2.22
CA GLY A 153 -12.75 -19.03 -1.53
C GLY A 153 -11.70 -18.91 -0.43
N PRO A 154 -11.24 -20.04 0.13
CA PRO A 154 -10.38 -20.07 1.33
C PRO A 154 -9.02 -19.42 1.16
N ALA A 155 -8.48 -19.42 -0.07
CA ALA A 155 -7.18 -18.79 -0.35
C ALA A 155 -7.20 -17.28 -0.10
N ALA A 156 -8.35 -16.61 -0.18
CA ALA A 156 -8.48 -15.16 0.00
C ALA A 156 -7.89 -14.65 1.33
N GLY A 157 -8.09 -15.40 2.41
CA GLY A 157 -7.58 -15.10 3.75
C GLY A 157 -6.13 -15.54 4.00
N HIS A 158 -5.51 -16.27 3.09
CA HIS A 158 -4.12 -16.69 3.26
C HIS A 158 -3.18 -15.50 3.07
N THR A 159 -2.16 -15.46 3.91
CA THR A 159 -1.12 -14.43 3.87
C THR A 159 0.12 -15.00 3.19
N ALA A 160 0.62 -14.32 2.17
CA ALA A 160 1.80 -14.74 1.43
C ALA A 160 2.66 -13.55 1.01
N ARG A 161 3.96 -13.78 0.94
CA ARG A 161 4.95 -12.89 0.35
C ARG A 161 5.45 -13.41 -0.98
N ARG A 162 5.57 -14.74 -1.11
CA ARG A 162 6.12 -15.43 -2.26
C ARG A 162 5.05 -16.18 -3.02
N ILE A 163 4.94 -15.87 -4.28
CA ILE A 163 3.93 -16.41 -5.18
C ILE A 163 4.61 -16.89 -6.45
N CYS A 164 4.22 -18.06 -6.93
CA CYS A 164 4.70 -18.63 -8.19
C CYS A 164 3.50 -18.98 -9.08
N ILE A 165 3.58 -18.62 -10.34
CA ILE A 165 2.70 -19.14 -11.39
C ILE A 165 3.55 -20.05 -12.25
N SER A 166 3.19 -21.34 -12.35
CA SER A 166 3.98 -22.32 -13.05
C SER A 166 3.12 -23.22 -13.94
N LEU A 167 3.71 -23.71 -15.02
CA LEU A 167 3.09 -24.63 -15.96
C LEU A 167 3.51 -26.05 -15.61
N ASP A 168 2.60 -26.88 -15.17
CA ASP A 168 2.80 -28.30 -14.92
C ASP A 168 1.74 -29.12 -15.64
N ASN A 169 2.17 -30.14 -16.41
CA ASN A 169 1.29 -31.08 -17.12
C ASN A 169 0.21 -30.40 -17.98
N GLY A 170 0.54 -29.24 -18.59
CA GLY A 170 -0.39 -28.49 -19.45
C GLY A 170 -1.43 -27.65 -18.70
N LEU A 171 -1.32 -27.57 -17.38
CA LEU A 171 -2.13 -26.71 -16.52
C LEU A 171 -1.26 -25.62 -15.88
N VAL A 172 -1.83 -24.43 -15.71
CA VAL A 172 -1.17 -23.33 -15.02
C VAL A 172 -1.66 -23.31 -13.56
N TRP A 173 -0.70 -23.35 -12.66
CA TRP A 173 -0.91 -23.39 -11.23
C TRP A 173 -0.48 -22.09 -10.58
N LEU A 174 -1.26 -21.63 -9.58
CA LEU A 174 -0.89 -20.57 -8.66
C LEU A 174 -0.40 -21.24 -7.38
N SER A 175 0.89 -21.10 -7.06
CA SER A 175 1.49 -21.65 -5.85
C SER A 175 2.03 -20.53 -4.98
N TYR A 176 2.00 -20.70 -3.65
CA TYR A 176 2.48 -19.70 -2.70
C TYR A 176 2.93 -20.33 -1.38
N VAL A 177 3.81 -19.59 -0.69
CA VAL A 177 4.23 -19.91 0.68
C VAL A 177 3.35 -19.13 1.63
N ARG A 178 2.55 -19.83 2.43
CA ARG A 178 1.75 -19.21 3.49
C ARG A 178 2.65 -18.76 4.62
N SER A 179 2.59 -17.48 4.95
CA SER A 179 3.33 -16.88 6.04
C SER A 179 2.54 -16.96 7.34
N ARG A 180 3.26 -16.97 8.47
CA ARG A 180 2.74 -17.00 9.85
C ARG A 180 2.05 -18.30 10.28
N ASP A 181 2.10 -18.53 11.58
CA ASP A 181 1.54 -19.52 12.53
C ASP A 181 1.15 -20.93 12.02
N GLU A 182 0.72 -21.08 10.80
CA GLU A 182 0.36 -22.34 10.18
C GLU A 182 1.18 -22.66 8.93
N GLY A 183 2.34 -22.08 8.78
CA GLY A 183 3.25 -22.19 7.65
C GLY A 183 3.01 -23.37 6.70
N GLY A 184 3.34 -23.25 5.44
CA GLY A 184 3.17 -24.34 4.48
C GLY A 184 3.15 -23.83 3.05
N PHE A 185 3.24 -24.79 2.14
CA PHE A 185 3.21 -24.54 0.72
C PHE A 185 1.82 -24.94 0.20
N TYR A 186 1.27 -24.11 -0.63
CA TYR A 186 -0.05 -24.32 -1.21
C TYR A 186 -0.03 -24.09 -2.70
N ARG A 187 -0.93 -24.79 -3.41
CA ARG A 187 -1.20 -24.53 -4.83
C ARG A 187 -2.70 -24.50 -5.10
N CYS A 188 -3.10 -23.73 -6.09
CA CYS A 188 -4.46 -23.66 -6.61
C CYS A 188 -4.42 -23.88 -8.12
N SER A 189 -5.38 -24.63 -8.65
CA SER A 189 -5.63 -24.67 -10.09
C SER A 189 -6.11 -23.31 -10.57
N THR A 190 -5.78 -22.94 -11.84
CA THR A 190 -6.22 -21.69 -12.44
C THR A 190 -6.86 -21.92 -13.81
N SER A 191 -7.52 -20.91 -14.36
CA SER A 191 -8.02 -20.91 -15.74
C SER A 191 -7.07 -20.23 -16.73
N VAL A 192 -5.87 -19.84 -16.31
CA VAL A 192 -4.87 -19.21 -17.18
C VAL A 192 -4.52 -20.11 -18.34
N GLN A 193 -4.51 -19.56 -19.55
CA GLN A 193 -4.25 -20.35 -20.78
C GLN A 193 -2.79 -20.74 -20.89
N ALA A 194 -2.52 -22.06 -20.81
CA ALA A 194 -1.16 -22.62 -20.76
C ALA A 194 -0.28 -22.21 -21.96
N GLY A 195 -0.84 -22.20 -23.18
CA GLY A 195 -0.08 -21.85 -24.39
C GLY A 195 0.34 -20.37 -24.43
N GLU A 196 -0.54 -19.46 -24.04
CA GLU A 196 -0.25 -18.03 -23.99
C GLU A 196 0.73 -17.70 -22.85
N PHE A 197 0.56 -18.35 -21.72
CA PHE A 197 1.46 -18.21 -20.58
C PHE A 197 2.87 -18.67 -20.92
N ALA A 198 3.02 -19.90 -21.46
CA ALA A 198 4.32 -20.44 -21.87
C ALA A 198 5.01 -19.58 -22.93
N ALA A 199 4.27 -19.09 -23.93
CA ALA A 199 4.82 -18.21 -24.96
C ALA A 199 5.37 -16.91 -24.35
N ARG A 200 4.62 -16.29 -23.41
CA ARG A 200 5.02 -15.05 -22.75
C ARG A 200 6.24 -15.22 -21.85
N VAL A 201 6.30 -16.30 -21.08
CA VAL A 201 7.48 -16.62 -20.24
C VAL A 201 8.68 -16.95 -21.12
N GLY A 202 8.47 -17.68 -22.24
CA GLY A 202 9.50 -18.06 -23.20
C GLY A 202 10.22 -16.91 -23.91
N GLU A 203 9.69 -15.68 -23.86
CA GLU A 203 10.37 -14.47 -24.34
C GLU A 203 11.53 -14.03 -23.44
N SER A 204 11.63 -14.56 -22.22
CA SER A 204 12.66 -14.19 -21.25
C SER A 204 13.98 -14.90 -21.56
N ILE A 205 15.09 -14.19 -21.43
CA ILE A 205 16.42 -14.72 -21.71
C ILE A 205 17.09 -15.05 -20.38
N PRO A 206 17.46 -16.32 -20.12
CA PRO A 206 18.17 -16.71 -18.92
C PRO A 206 19.43 -15.88 -18.70
N ASN A 207 19.66 -15.42 -17.47
CA ASN A 207 20.81 -14.59 -17.11
C ASN A 207 21.70 -15.20 -16.03
N GLY A 208 21.50 -16.48 -15.71
CA GLY A 208 22.27 -17.22 -14.73
C GLY A 208 21.88 -16.91 -13.30
N ALA A 209 20.69 -16.37 -13.06
CA ALA A 209 20.12 -16.30 -11.72
C ALA A 209 19.77 -17.70 -11.21
N GLU A 210 19.91 -17.91 -9.90
CA GLU A 210 19.65 -19.19 -9.24
C GLU A 210 18.95 -18.91 -7.89
N PHE A 211 18.14 -19.85 -7.43
CA PHE A 211 17.65 -19.82 -6.07
C PHE A 211 18.74 -20.35 -5.10
N VAL A 212 18.73 -19.86 -3.87
CA VAL A 212 19.68 -20.32 -2.84
C VAL A 212 19.63 -21.83 -2.66
N PHE A 213 18.44 -22.45 -2.69
CA PHE A 213 18.31 -23.89 -2.51
C PHE A 213 19.00 -24.73 -3.61
N GLU A 214 19.25 -24.15 -4.79
CA GLU A 214 19.95 -24.80 -5.90
C GLU A 214 21.48 -24.77 -5.68
N LEU A 215 21.94 -23.80 -4.91
CA LEU A 215 23.36 -23.55 -4.61
C LEU A 215 23.84 -24.15 -3.27
N SER A 216 22.93 -24.80 -2.54
CA SER A 216 23.26 -25.46 -1.26
C SER A 216 24.43 -26.51 -1.45
N PRO A 217 25.36 -26.61 -0.48
CA PRO A 217 25.34 -26.04 0.86
C PRO A 217 26.08 -24.68 1.01
N THR A 218 26.47 -24.03 -0.07
CA THR A 218 27.35 -22.84 0.00
C THR A 218 26.69 -21.67 0.71
N TYR A 219 25.37 -21.57 0.65
CA TYR A 219 24.59 -20.43 1.15
C TYR A 219 23.52 -20.81 2.18
N ASP A 220 23.74 -21.88 2.96
CA ASP A 220 22.75 -22.40 3.93
C ASP A 220 22.29 -21.38 4.98
N ALA A 221 23.03 -20.29 5.18
CA ALA A 221 22.64 -19.20 6.09
C ALA A 221 21.59 -18.24 5.52
N LEU A 222 21.33 -18.32 4.20
CA LEU A 222 20.34 -17.51 3.52
C LEU A 222 19.00 -18.26 3.43
N ASP A 223 17.93 -17.50 3.29
CA ASP A 223 16.63 -18.09 3.00
C ASP A 223 16.68 -18.84 1.65
N PRO A 224 16.21 -20.10 1.59
CA PRO A 224 16.36 -20.98 0.42
C PRO A 224 15.72 -20.44 -0.86
N TYR A 225 14.72 -19.58 -0.73
CA TYR A 225 13.99 -19.02 -1.88
C TYR A 225 14.46 -17.61 -2.27
N THR A 226 15.57 -17.16 -1.71
CA THR A 226 16.23 -15.93 -2.16
C THR A 226 16.81 -16.15 -3.56
N VAL A 227 16.57 -15.17 -4.43
CA VAL A 227 17.15 -15.14 -5.78
C VAL A 227 18.55 -14.56 -5.70
N LEU A 228 19.52 -15.26 -6.27
CA LEU A 228 20.91 -14.80 -6.41
C LEU A 228 21.23 -14.61 -7.88
N MET A 229 21.92 -13.52 -8.20
CA MET A 229 22.45 -13.26 -9.55
C MET A 229 23.97 -13.45 -9.55
N GLN A 230 24.48 -13.99 -10.65
CA GLN A 230 25.93 -14.08 -10.84
C GLN A 230 26.50 -12.68 -11.11
N GLY A 231 27.58 -12.33 -10.42
CA GLY A 231 28.30 -11.07 -10.59
C GLY A 231 28.33 -10.22 -9.33
N SER A 232 29.01 -9.10 -9.42
CA SER A 232 29.06 -8.10 -8.34
C SER A 232 28.09 -6.96 -8.66
N ILE A 233 27.15 -6.71 -7.76
CA ILE A 233 26.29 -5.53 -7.84
C ILE A 233 27.10 -4.36 -7.28
N VAL A 234 27.23 -3.32 -8.06
CA VAL A 234 27.83 -2.07 -7.58
C VAL A 234 26.68 -1.20 -7.05
N LEU A 235 26.46 -1.25 -5.74
CA LEU A 235 25.53 -0.33 -5.11
C LEU A 235 26.13 1.06 -5.10
N GLY A 236 25.38 2.04 -5.61
CA GLY A 236 25.77 3.44 -5.56
C GLY A 236 25.79 3.98 -4.12
N SER A 237 26.55 5.02 -3.89
CA SER A 237 26.47 5.79 -2.65
C SER A 237 25.28 6.75 -2.76
N ILE A 238 24.32 6.64 -1.86
CA ILE A 238 23.18 7.53 -1.79
C ILE A 238 23.49 8.60 -0.73
N SER A 239 23.45 9.85 -1.14
CA SER A 239 23.45 10.98 -0.22
C SER A 239 22.16 11.77 -0.45
N GLY A 240 21.32 11.88 0.55
CA GLY A 240 20.09 12.66 0.51
C GLY A 240 20.16 13.85 1.45
N GLU A 241 19.73 15.02 0.99
CA GLU A 241 19.38 16.11 1.90
C GLU A 241 17.99 15.81 2.50
N ASN A 242 17.84 16.15 3.78
CA ASN A 242 16.53 16.02 4.43
C ASN A 242 15.56 17.07 3.88
N SER A 243 14.78 16.66 2.90
CA SER A 243 13.81 17.51 2.22
C SER A 243 12.68 17.99 3.15
N LEU A 244 12.41 17.28 4.25
CA LEU A 244 11.40 17.69 5.24
C LEU A 244 11.80 18.97 6.00
N ARG A 245 13.07 19.29 6.09
CA ARG A 245 13.53 20.58 6.67
C ARG A 245 13.07 21.81 5.87
N SER A 246 12.92 21.65 4.56
CA SER A 246 12.45 22.69 3.64
C SER A 246 11.00 22.47 3.21
N ALA A 247 10.30 21.51 3.82
CA ALA A 247 8.93 21.20 3.49
C ALA A 247 8.02 22.40 3.71
N ASP A 248 7.07 22.57 2.82
CA ASP A 248 5.97 23.49 3.01
C ASP A 248 5.10 22.99 4.17
N SER A 249 5.19 23.69 5.31
CA SER A 249 4.45 23.33 6.50
C SER A 249 2.92 23.39 6.28
N GLU A 250 2.44 24.26 5.39
CA GLU A 250 1.03 24.35 5.05
C GLU A 250 0.56 23.11 4.27
N ALA A 251 1.38 22.59 3.37
CA ALA A 251 1.10 21.35 2.66
C ALA A 251 1.06 20.13 3.61
N LEU A 252 1.98 20.08 4.58
CA LEU A 252 1.97 19.04 5.62
C LEU A 252 0.73 19.16 6.52
N TYR A 253 0.38 20.35 6.98
CA TYR A 253 -0.84 20.55 7.78
C TYR A 253 -2.06 20.07 7.02
N THR A 254 -2.21 20.45 5.75
CA THR A 254 -3.33 20.02 4.92
C THR A 254 -3.37 18.51 4.78
N ALA A 255 -2.22 17.84 4.56
CA ALA A 255 -2.15 16.39 4.40
C ALA A 255 -2.56 15.63 5.68
N PHE A 256 -2.32 16.22 6.86
CA PHE A 256 -2.74 15.67 8.16
C PHE A 256 -4.09 16.21 8.65
N GLY A 257 -4.81 16.96 7.82
CA GLY A 257 -6.10 17.55 8.21
C GLY A 257 -6.00 18.66 9.25
N LEU A 258 -4.82 19.26 9.43
CA LEU A 258 -4.59 20.39 10.34
C LEU A 258 -4.78 21.70 9.59
N SER A 259 -5.27 22.72 10.31
CA SER A 259 -5.38 24.09 9.82
C SER A 259 -4.20 24.94 10.29
N SER A 260 -3.45 25.53 9.38
CA SER A 260 -2.35 26.44 9.73
C SER A 260 -2.79 27.66 10.57
N TYR A 261 -4.08 27.97 10.55
CA TYR A 261 -4.66 29.09 11.30
C TYR A 261 -5.17 28.69 12.69
N LEU A 262 -5.54 27.42 12.88
CA LEU A 262 -6.13 26.92 14.14
C LEU A 262 -5.10 26.17 14.99
N ALA A 263 -4.08 25.61 14.35
CA ALA A 263 -3.04 24.89 15.05
C ALA A 263 -2.15 25.82 15.90
N SER A 264 -1.99 25.48 17.17
CA SER A 264 -1.02 26.13 18.05
C SER A 264 0.37 25.54 17.77
N THR A 265 1.26 26.36 17.20
CA THR A 265 2.61 25.93 16.80
C THR A 265 3.67 26.55 17.67
N TYR A 266 4.61 25.75 18.20
CA TYR A 266 5.75 26.21 18.99
C TYR A 266 6.98 25.32 18.77
N PRO A 267 8.21 25.88 18.89
CA PRO A 267 9.44 25.09 18.86
C PRO A 267 9.77 24.53 20.23
N GLU A 268 10.28 23.31 20.29
CA GLU A 268 10.92 22.71 21.45
C GLU A 268 12.42 23.08 21.53
N SER A 269 13.07 22.76 22.65
CA SER A 269 14.47 23.11 22.89
C SER A 269 15.48 22.42 21.96
N ASP A 270 15.11 21.28 21.40
CA ASP A 270 15.90 20.51 20.41
C ASP A 270 15.68 20.95 18.96
N GLY A 271 14.81 21.96 18.75
CA GLY A 271 14.46 22.47 17.44
C GLY A 271 13.27 21.75 16.79
N THR A 272 12.65 20.82 17.47
CA THR A 272 11.42 20.16 16.98
C THR A 272 10.27 21.17 16.96
N LEU A 273 9.60 21.29 15.81
CA LEU A 273 8.40 22.10 15.68
C LEU A 273 7.18 21.27 16.04
N VAL A 274 6.39 21.71 17.03
CA VAL A 274 5.18 21.03 17.50
C VAL A 274 3.97 21.85 17.12
N SER A 275 2.99 21.22 16.47
CA SER A 275 1.73 21.83 16.08
C SER A 275 0.58 21.01 16.66
N ILE A 276 -0.32 21.66 17.38
CA ILE A 276 -1.45 21.01 18.08
C ILE A 276 -2.75 21.65 17.61
N GLU A 277 -3.71 20.82 17.22
CA GLU A 277 -5.07 21.21 16.92
C GLU A 277 -6.04 20.15 17.47
N GLY A 278 -6.82 20.51 18.48
CA GLY A 278 -7.69 19.56 19.19
C GLY A 278 -6.89 18.38 19.76
N GLU A 279 -7.25 17.17 19.35
CA GLU A 279 -6.60 15.92 19.77
C GLU A 279 -5.45 15.52 18.83
N ALA A 280 -5.19 16.29 17.78
CA ALA A 280 -4.12 16.03 16.81
C ALA A 280 -2.84 16.75 17.20
N THR A 281 -1.71 16.07 17.08
CA THR A 281 -0.38 16.65 17.31
C THR A 281 0.54 16.23 16.16
N LEU A 282 1.15 17.20 15.48
CA LEU A 282 2.19 17.01 14.49
C LEU A 282 3.52 17.53 15.04
N ARG A 283 4.55 16.70 15.00
CA ARG A 283 5.92 17.04 15.41
C ARG A 283 6.85 16.89 14.21
N LEU A 284 7.61 17.92 13.92
CA LEU A 284 8.62 17.91 12.87
C LEU A 284 9.98 18.19 13.51
N GLY A 285 10.79 17.15 13.61
CA GLY A 285 12.14 17.21 14.19
C GLY A 285 13.11 18.00 13.33
N ALA A 286 14.09 18.60 13.98
CA ALA A 286 15.17 19.32 13.29
C ALA A 286 16.00 18.40 12.38
N ASP A 287 16.01 17.11 12.64
CA ASP A 287 16.61 16.05 11.82
C ASP A 287 15.71 15.57 10.66
N GLY A 288 14.45 16.06 10.62
CA GLY A 288 13.42 15.68 9.64
C GLY A 288 12.62 14.47 10.03
N GLU A 289 12.65 14.05 11.28
CA GLU A 289 11.69 13.11 11.79
C GLU A 289 10.31 13.77 11.83
N LEU A 290 9.31 13.10 11.25
CA LEU A 290 7.93 13.52 11.30
C LEU A 290 7.16 12.52 12.16
N LYS A 291 6.45 13.02 13.19
CA LYS A 291 5.56 12.24 14.02
C LYS A 291 4.21 12.90 14.09
N TYR A 292 3.19 12.19 13.65
CA TYR A 292 1.80 12.61 13.78
C TYR A 292 1.09 11.67 14.75
N SER A 293 0.32 12.22 15.65
CA SER A 293 -0.57 11.48 16.54
C SER A 293 -1.94 12.12 16.55
N PHE A 294 -2.96 11.30 16.48
CA PHE A 294 -4.36 11.71 16.57
C PHE A 294 -5.07 10.73 17.50
N LYS A 295 -5.84 11.25 18.42
CA LYS A 295 -6.71 10.44 19.26
C LYS A 295 -8.12 10.54 18.70
N PRO A 296 -8.62 9.51 17.99
CA PRO A 296 -9.96 9.53 17.44
C PRO A 296 -10.98 9.64 18.58
N ILE A 297 -12.11 10.29 18.29
CA ILE A 297 -13.29 10.21 19.15
C ILE A 297 -13.80 8.78 19.01
N GLU A 298 -13.89 8.05 20.12
CA GLU A 298 -14.42 6.70 20.13
C GLU A 298 -15.88 6.73 19.61
N ASP A 299 -16.08 6.19 18.43
CA ASP A 299 -17.39 5.99 17.83
C ASP A 299 -17.63 4.47 17.74
N GLU A 300 -18.37 3.94 18.71
CA GLU A 300 -18.70 2.51 18.78
C GLU A 300 -19.49 2.01 17.56
N SER A 301 -19.99 2.91 16.72
CA SER A 301 -20.72 2.60 15.50
C SER A 301 -19.86 2.55 14.23
N ALA A 302 -18.58 2.95 14.31
CA ALA A 302 -17.68 2.96 13.16
C ALA A 302 -17.40 1.53 12.68
N PRO A 303 -17.47 1.25 11.36
CA PRO A 303 -17.16 -0.07 10.84
C PRO A 303 -15.68 -0.40 11.06
N LYS A 304 -15.39 -1.65 11.46
CA LYS A 304 -14.01 -2.15 11.57
C LYS A 304 -13.33 -2.10 10.21
N LEU A 305 -12.12 -1.58 10.15
CA LEU A 305 -11.32 -1.56 8.94
C LEU A 305 -10.89 -2.98 8.56
N SER A 306 -11.06 -3.34 7.29
CA SER A 306 -10.40 -4.54 6.76
C SER A 306 -8.89 -4.29 6.64
N PRO A 307 -8.04 -5.35 6.61
CA PRO A 307 -6.60 -5.17 6.39
C PRO A 307 -6.28 -4.35 5.13
N THR A 308 -7.04 -4.57 4.05
CA THR A 308 -6.87 -3.84 2.79
C THR A 308 -7.20 -2.36 2.94
N ASP A 309 -8.31 -2.02 3.61
CA ASP A 309 -8.70 -0.62 3.84
C ASP A 309 -7.70 0.10 4.73
N ALA A 310 -7.20 -0.57 5.78
CA ALA A 310 -6.17 -0.02 6.66
C ALA A 310 -4.88 0.28 5.88
N ILE A 311 -4.43 -0.63 5.01
CA ILE A 311 -3.24 -0.44 4.17
C ILE A 311 -3.46 0.72 3.19
N GLU A 312 -4.61 0.79 2.52
CA GLU A 312 -4.90 1.85 1.57
C GLU A 312 -4.97 3.23 2.23
N LEU A 313 -5.54 3.31 3.43
CA LEU A 313 -5.56 4.54 4.20
C LEU A 313 -4.14 4.97 4.59
N ALA A 314 -3.32 4.04 5.09
CA ALA A 314 -1.92 4.30 5.44
C ALA A 314 -1.11 4.71 4.21
N ARG A 315 -1.26 4.01 3.07
CA ARG A 315 -0.58 4.30 1.82
C ARG A 315 -0.87 5.72 1.34
N ARG A 316 -2.16 6.11 1.26
CA ARG A 316 -2.57 7.45 0.85
C ARG A 316 -1.99 8.54 1.74
N LEU A 317 -1.99 8.33 3.06
CA LEU A 317 -1.39 9.28 3.99
C LEU A 317 0.12 9.39 3.77
N VAL A 318 0.81 8.26 3.66
CA VAL A 318 2.26 8.21 3.44
C VAL A 318 2.64 8.87 2.11
N GLU A 319 1.94 8.60 1.02
CA GLU A 319 2.17 9.23 -0.29
C GLU A 319 1.97 10.75 -0.25
N ASN A 320 0.95 11.22 0.46
CA ASN A 320 0.67 12.65 0.59
C ASN A 320 1.58 13.40 1.57
N THR A 321 2.35 12.68 2.38
CA THR A 321 3.27 13.21 3.39
C THR A 321 4.72 12.84 3.07
N ALA A 322 5.26 11.79 3.67
CA ALA A 322 6.65 11.36 3.52
C ALA A 322 7.03 11.07 2.06
N GLY A 323 6.12 10.49 1.28
CA GLY A 323 6.36 10.15 -0.12
C GLY A 323 6.68 11.34 -1.02
N ARG A 324 6.17 12.53 -0.68
CA ARG A 324 6.51 13.77 -1.42
C ARG A 324 7.94 14.24 -1.20
N TYR A 325 8.60 13.75 -0.16
CA TYR A 325 9.92 14.19 0.28
C TYR A 325 10.98 13.10 0.23
N CYS A 326 10.67 11.93 -0.35
CA CYS A 326 11.62 10.81 -0.45
C CYS A 326 12.60 10.94 -1.64
N GLY A 327 12.52 12.02 -2.43
CA GLY A 327 13.40 12.25 -3.58
C GLY A 327 13.22 11.19 -4.66
N GLU A 328 14.32 10.53 -5.05
CA GLU A 328 14.32 9.46 -6.05
C GLU A 328 13.99 8.08 -5.46
N ALA A 329 13.90 7.96 -4.13
CA ALA A 329 13.46 6.72 -3.48
C ALA A 329 11.94 6.61 -3.54
N SER A 330 11.42 5.41 -3.44
CA SER A 330 10.00 5.11 -3.26
C SER A 330 9.76 4.50 -1.88
N LEU A 331 8.52 4.63 -1.38
CA LEU A 331 8.11 3.98 -0.14
C LEU A 331 7.33 2.71 -0.48
N ARG A 332 7.78 1.59 0.05
CA ARG A 332 7.17 0.27 -0.14
C ARG A 332 6.63 -0.26 1.18
N LEU A 333 5.46 -0.86 1.12
CA LEU A 333 4.88 -1.57 2.25
C LEU A 333 5.82 -2.69 2.71
N SER A 334 6.29 -2.62 3.96
CA SER A 334 7.30 -3.54 4.50
C SER A 334 6.79 -4.43 5.63
N TYR A 335 5.76 -3.99 6.34
CA TYR A 335 5.23 -4.75 7.47
C TYR A 335 3.79 -4.37 7.77
N ILE A 336 3.00 -5.39 8.15
CA ILE A 336 1.62 -5.24 8.58
C ILE A 336 1.42 -6.11 9.81
N TYR A 337 0.91 -5.53 10.86
CA TYR A 337 0.58 -6.24 12.09
C TYR A 337 -0.76 -5.75 12.65
N LEU A 338 -1.62 -6.68 13.02
CA LEU A 338 -2.84 -6.42 13.77
C LEU A 338 -2.63 -6.91 15.21
N SER A 339 -2.69 -5.99 16.17
CA SER A 339 -2.62 -6.33 17.58
C SER A 339 -3.92 -7.04 18.00
N ALA A 340 -3.79 -8.26 18.50
CA ALA A 340 -4.94 -9.00 19.03
C ALA A 340 -5.49 -8.40 20.34
N GLU A 341 -4.66 -7.62 21.08
CA GLU A 341 -5.04 -7.00 22.34
C GLU A 341 -5.80 -5.69 22.15
N THR A 342 -5.32 -4.85 21.22
CA THR A 342 -5.87 -3.50 21.00
C THR A 342 -6.73 -3.41 19.75
N GLY A 343 -6.65 -4.37 18.84
CA GLY A 343 -7.27 -4.30 17.52
C GLY A 343 -6.63 -3.25 16.61
N GLU A 344 -5.44 -2.75 16.93
CA GLU A 344 -4.74 -1.72 16.17
C GLU A 344 -3.90 -2.33 15.05
N TYR A 345 -3.93 -1.71 13.88
CA TYR A 345 -3.00 -2.01 12.79
C TYR A 345 -1.72 -1.19 12.92
N THR A 346 -0.59 -1.87 12.88
CA THR A 346 0.72 -1.24 12.64
C THR A 346 1.12 -1.52 11.20
N ILE A 347 1.32 -0.46 10.42
CA ILE A 347 1.64 -0.55 9.00
C ILE A 347 2.92 0.24 8.77
N CYS A 348 3.95 -0.43 8.26
CA CYS A 348 5.27 0.15 8.06
C CYS A 348 5.63 0.20 6.57
N PHE A 349 6.35 1.24 6.21
CA PHE A 349 6.89 1.43 4.87
C PHE A 349 8.39 1.65 4.97
N ASP A 350 9.14 1.01 4.10
CA ASP A 350 10.57 1.22 3.97
C ASP A 350 10.90 1.94 2.66
N TYR A 351 11.99 2.67 2.68
CA TYR A 351 12.51 3.30 1.47
C TYR A 351 13.17 2.26 0.58
N VAL A 352 12.87 2.34 -0.71
CA VAL A 352 13.49 1.54 -1.76
C VAL A 352 14.03 2.50 -2.82
N TYR A 353 15.30 2.35 -3.16
CA TYR A 353 15.96 3.13 -4.20
C TYR A 353 16.47 2.17 -5.29
N ASP A 354 16.04 2.40 -6.52
CA ASP A 354 16.36 1.58 -7.68
C ASP A 354 16.23 0.05 -7.43
N GLY A 355 15.11 -0.33 -6.81
CA GLY A 355 14.84 -1.72 -6.45
C GLY A 355 15.60 -2.26 -5.22
N VAL A 356 16.41 -1.42 -4.55
CA VAL A 356 17.20 -1.82 -3.37
C VAL A 356 16.59 -1.23 -2.10
N PRO A 357 16.19 -2.05 -1.12
CA PRO A 357 15.72 -1.57 0.17
C PRO A 357 16.79 -0.80 0.94
N LEU A 358 16.44 0.37 1.44
CA LEU A 358 17.31 1.19 2.27
C LEU A 358 17.09 0.90 3.75
N ARG A 359 18.15 0.83 4.52
CA ARG A 359 18.09 0.74 5.98
C ARG A 359 18.64 2.01 6.60
N ILE A 360 17.81 2.67 7.39
CA ILE A 360 18.21 3.86 8.14
C ILE A 360 18.81 3.41 9.46
N SER A 361 20.03 3.83 9.75
CA SER A 361 20.72 3.46 11.00
C SER A 361 19.91 3.90 12.23
N GLY A 362 19.68 2.97 13.14
CA GLY A 362 18.92 3.21 14.37
C GLY A 362 17.40 3.17 14.22
N ARG A 363 16.88 2.80 13.06
CA ARG A 363 15.45 2.62 12.81
C ARG A 363 15.18 1.25 12.22
N GLU A 364 14.07 0.64 12.63
CA GLU A 364 13.63 -0.64 12.09
C GLU A 364 12.94 -0.46 10.74
N HIS A 365 12.12 0.59 10.62
CA HIS A 365 11.40 0.97 9.40
C HIS A 365 11.62 2.44 9.04
N GLY A 366 11.37 2.78 7.77
CA GLY A 366 11.44 4.15 7.28
C GLY A 366 10.26 5.00 7.74
N VAL A 367 9.06 4.45 7.66
CA VAL A 367 7.79 5.07 8.09
C VAL A 367 6.94 4.02 8.80
N GLU A 368 6.42 4.37 9.96
CA GLU A 368 5.51 3.53 10.73
C GLU A 368 4.21 4.29 10.99
N LYS A 369 3.08 3.62 10.77
CA LYS A 369 1.76 4.13 11.11
C LYS A 369 1.01 3.13 11.97
N THR A 370 0.50 3.60 13.10
CA THR A 370 -0.40 2.83 13.97
C THR A 370 -1.80 3.40 13.86
N GLU A 371 -2.76 2.55 13.57
CA GLU A 371 -4.19 2.88 13.51
C GLU A 371 -4.95 2.04 14.52
N SER A 372 -5.78 2.69 15.33
CA SER A 372 -6.63 1.99 16.28
C SER A 372 -7.83 1.36 15.57
N GLY A 373 -7.86 0.04 15.57
CA GLY A 373 -9.10 -0.72 15.39
C GLY A 373 -9.82 -0.81 16.73
N GLU A 374 -11.15 -0.88 16.71
CA GLU A 374 -11.98 -0.91 17.91
C GLU A 374 -11.54 -1.91 18.97
N ARG A 375 -11.57 -1.47 20.22
CA ARG A 375 -11.59 -2.38 21.39
C ARG A 375 -12.94 -3.06 21.47
N GLU A 376 -12.98 -4.39 21.38
CA GLU A 376 -14.03 -5.16 22.03
C GLU A 376 -13.72 -5.19 23.53
N THR A 377 -14.63 -4.64 24.34
CA THR A 377 -14.71 -4.88 25.79
C THR A 377 -15.46 -6.18 26.06
#